data_c07e3ff6f7b325daad214262ddf2b8a1
#
_entry.id   c07e3ff6f7b325daad214262ddf2b8a1
#
_cell.length_a   1.000
_cell.length_b   1.000
_cell.length_c   1.000
_cell.angle_alpha   90.00
_cell.angle_beta   90.00
_cell.angle_gamma   90.00
#
_symmetry.space_group_name_H-M   'P 1'
#
loop_
_entity.id
_entity.type
_entity.pdbx_description
1 polymer ?
#
loop_
_entity_poly.entity_id
_entity_poly.type
_entity_poly.pdbx_seq_one_letter_code
_entity_poly.pdbx_strand_id
1 'polypeptide(L)'
;YKAALNGSWGENYGGNAAPGGADIPLAVTQPTPVKFYYDHKTHWVADNFNQVIATATGTFQSELGCKQDNDPGCLRSWMQDLQGSGVLSFTSTAIPPGDYEVKVALNESTDETYGAAGEKGGAAIPFTVKEGGAGVYIGFNTATHEIVVSTEGAPKGNLNKQQAHWVSRDTILWNIVGSPKYTYELHYSPEAALKLEVGTLAGGAVLPLTFTVAGPGQDLIKRFPHLGSYTTLKLNPADVTRAPDILKGQLAVVARDSDGKLVDATALQIPGVLDDVYKYDGPLGATFDGNVPTLRVWAPTAKSVTLHVYADSTTTKETASPMAMDTQTGVWSAAGTKDWSGQYYLYEVEVYVPSLGKVVKNLVTDPYSLSLSTNSKRSQIVDLADSALMPDGWADTAKPPLAAPEDAVIYELHIRDFSISDPSVPEELRGTYEAFTVK
;
A
#
# COMPACT_ATOMS: atom_id res chain seq x y z
N TYR A 1 14.04 12.37 17.81
CA TYR A 1 14.33 11.82 19.13
C TYR A 1 14.33 10.29 19.13
N LYS A 2 14.92 9.67 20.17
CA LYS A 2 14.94 8.23 20.45
C LYS A 2 14.91 8.03 21.97
N ALA A 3 14.58 6.83 22.42
CA ALA A 3 14.80 6.41 23.78
C ALA A 3 16.22 5.81 23.92
N ALA A 4 17.06 6.41 24.74
CA ALA A 4 18.36 5.88 25.12
C ALA A 4 18.30 5.35 26.56
N LEU A 5 18.82 4.14 26.78
CA LEU A 5 18.76 3.49 28.08
C LEU A 5 20.06 3.73 28.88
N ASN A 6 19.93 3.76 30.19
CA ASN A 6 21.05 3.88 31.12
C ASN A 6 21.99 5.08 30.86
N GLY A 7 21.44 6.17 30.29
CA GLY A 7 22.22 7.37 29.96
C GLY A 7 23.29 7.16 28.88
N SER A 8 23.12 6.16 28.02
CA SER A 8 24.10 5.78 27.01
C SER A 8 23.41 5.48 25.66
N TRP A 9 24.11 5.77 24.57
CA TRP A 9 23.68 5.37 23.22
C TRP A 9 23.97 3.91 22.87
N GLY A 10 24.62 3.15 23.75
CA GLY A 10 24.92 1.73 23.55
C GLY A 10 23.65 0.88 23.39
N GLU A 11 22.59 1.26 24.06
CA GLU A 11 21.26 0.68 23.88
C GLU A 11 20.24 1.81 23.67
N ASN A 12 19.65 1.86 22.47
CA ASN A 12 18.68 2.89 22.10
C ASN A 12 17.63 2.31 21.16
N TYR A 13 16.43 2.93 21.18
CA TYR A 13 15.30 2.51 20.37
C TYR A 13 14.67 3.74 19.69
N GLY A 14 14.42 3.64 18.40
CA GLY A 14 13.82 4.69 17.57
C GLY A 14 12.45 4.30 17.03
N GLY A 15 12.14 4.75 15.83
CA GLY A 15 10.88 4.42 15.17
C GLY A 15 10.61 2.92 15.10
N ASN A 16 9.35 2.53 15.29
CA ASN A 16 8.88 1.13 15.26
C ASN A 16 9.57 0.20 16.28
N ALA A 17 9.97 0.73 17.44
CA ALA A 17 10.68 -0.03 18.48
C ALA A 17 11.99 -0.67 18.01
N ALA A 18 12.57 -0.22 16.90
CA ALA A 18 13.77 -0.81 16.32
C ALA A 18 15.01 -0.47 17.16
N PRO A 19 15.84 -1.48 17.57
CA PRO A 19 17.12 -1.23 18.21
C PRO A 19 18.05 -0.47 17.25
N GLY A 20 18.62 0.66 17.72
CA GLY A 20 19.39 1.57 16.86
C GLY A 20 18.58 2.21 15.72
N GLY A 21 17.23 2.06 15.73
CA GLY A 21 16.34 2.49 14.66
C GLY A 21 16.42 3.98 14.30
N ALA A 22 15.71 4.40 13.27
CA ALA A 22 15.69 5.79 12.82
C ALA A 22 15.18 6.75 13.91
N ASP A 23 15.63 7.99 13.86
CA ASP A 23 15.10 9.05 14.73
C ASP A 23 13.62 9.31 14.44
N ILE A 24 12.85 9.50 15.50
CA ILE A 24 11.45 9.91 15.39
C ILE A 24 11.43 11.42 15.23
N PRO A 25 10.95 11.97 14.09
CA PRO A 25 10.90 13.40 13.87
C PRO A 25 9.87 14.06 14.79
N LEU A 26 10.18 15.25 15.29
CA LEU A 26 9.27 16.06 16.09
C LEU A 26 9.42 17.52 15.66
N ALA A 27 8.39 18.08 15.03
CA ALA A 27 8.36 19.48 14.59
C ALA A 27 7.28 20.23 15.36
N VAL A 28 7.69 20.98 16.39
CA VAL A 28 6.80 21.81 17.21
C VAL A 28 6.94 23.26 16.75
N THR A 29 5.87 23.81 16.17
CA THR A 29 5.85 25.18 15.58
C THR A 29 5.45 26.27 16.59
N GLN A 30 4.84 25.87 17.70
CA GLN A 30 4.44 26.75 18.81
C GLN A 30 4.81 26.07 20.14
N PRO A 31 5.09 26.83 21.22
CA PRO A 31 5.32 26.24 22.53
C PRO A 31 4.17 25.33 22.97
N THR A 32 4.42 24.03 22.96
CA THR A 32 3.44 22.98 23.29
C THR A 32 4.07 21.96 24.22
N PRO A 33 3.41 21.58 25.34
CA PRO A 33 3.90 20.50 26.18
C PRO A 33 3.94 19.19 25.41
N VAL A 34 5.11 18.55 25.31
CA VAL A 34 5.29 17.24 24.71
C VAL A 34 5.63 16.24 25.80
N LYS A 35 4.87 15.16 25.87
CA LYS A 35 5.10 14.03 26.77
C LYS A 35 5.63 12.86 25.96
N PHE A 36 6.78 12.31 26.36
CA PHE A 36 7.40 11.15 25.74
C PHE A 36 7.06 9.89 26.54
N TYR A 37 6.85 8.79 25.81
CA TYR A 37 6.48 7.49 26.33
C TYR A 37 7.49 6.45 25.87
N TYR A 38 7.84 5.54 26.78
CA TYR A 38 8.67 4.39 26.48
C TYR A 38 8.15 3.16 27.20
N ASP A 39 7.96 2.07 26.48
CA ASP A 39 7.56 0.79 27.02
C ASP A 39 8.77 -0.15 27.08
N HIS A 40 9.18 -0.52 28.31
CA HIS A 40 10.31 -1.43 28.52
C HIS A 40 10.11 -2.84 27.97
N LYS A 41 8.87 -3.28 27.79
CA LYS A 41 8.54 -4.63 27.34
C LYS A 41 8.60 -4.77 25.81
N THR A 42 8.10 -3.76 25.13
CA THR A 42 8.00 -3.75 23.66
C THR A 42 9.06 -2.88 23.00
N HIS A 43 9.74 -2.03 23.78
CA HIS A 43 10.65 -0.97 23.36
C HIS A 43 9.98 0.10 22.48
N TRP A 44 8.65 0.19 22.52
CA TRP A 44 7.91 1.21 21.81
C TRP A 44 8.21 2.60 22.34
N VAL A 45 8.47 3.53 21.42
CA VAL A 45 8.75 4.94 21.71
C VAL A 45 7.70 5.80 21.03
N ALA A 46 7.06 6.68 21.77
CA ALA A 46 6.03 7.58 21.23
C ALA A 46 6.05 8.94 21.94
N ASP A 47 5.31 9.88 21.40
CA ASP A 47 4.96 11.15 22.04
C ASP A 47 3.48 11.48 21.78
N ASN A 48 2.92 12.36 22.63
CA ASN A 48 1.53 12.77 22.54
C ASN A 48 1.26 13.82 21.45
N PHE A 49 2.27 14.23 20.68
CA PHE A 49 2.15 15.20 19.60
C PHE A 49 1.99 14.52 18.24
N ASN A 50 2.78 13.50 17.99
CA ASN A 50 2.78 12.76 16.72
C ASN A 50 1.80 11.59 16.70
N GLN A 51 1.41 11.06 17.86
CA GLN A 51 0.62 9.84 17.98
C GLN A 51 -0.49 9.98 19.04
N VAL A 52 -1.59 9.30 18.78
CA VAL A 52 -2.63 9.10 19.79
C VAL A 52 -2.15 8.06 20.79
N ILE A 53 -2.25 8.38 22.09
CA ILE A 53 -1.96 7.45 23.17
C ILE A 53 -3.26 6.76 23.56
N ALA A 54 -3.43 5.51 23.16
CA ALA A 54 -4.63 4.73 23.44
C ALA A 54 -4.40 3.75 24.60
N THR A 55 -5.36 3.66 25.50
CA THR A 55 -5.35 2.75 26.65
C THR A 55 -6.59 1.87 26.62
N ALA A 56 -6.42 0.56 26.70
CA ALA A 56 -7.53 -0.37 26.93
C ALA A 56 -7.97 -0.25 28.39
N THR A 57 -9.06 0.47 28.62
CA THR A 57 -9.62 0.67 29.97
C THR A 57 -10.72 -0.33 30.26
N GLY A 58 -10.79 -0.84 31.48
CA GLY A 58 -11.82 -1.83 31.80
C GLY A 58 -11.68 -2.39 33.19
N THR A 59 -12.55 -3.34 33.51
CA THR A 59 -12.63 -3.99 34.84
C THR A 59 -11.51 -5.01 35.09
N PHE A 60 -10.54 -5.10 34.20
CA PHE A 60 -9.37 -5.99 34.30
C PHE A 60 -8.06 -5.26 34.63
N GLN A 61 -8.06 -3.94 34.71
CA GLN A 61 -6.83 -3.17 34.88
C GLN A 61 -6.15 -3.36 36.24
N SER A 62 -6.93 -3.58 37.28
CA SER A 62 -6.41 -3.95 38.63
C SER A 62 -5.60 -5.25 38.57
N GLU A 63 -5.97 -6.22 37.74
CA GLU A 63 -5.25 -7.48 37.53
C GLU A 63 -3.87 -7.27 36.86
N LEU A 64 -3.73 -6.18 36.12
CA LEU A 64 -2.45 -5.76 35.52
C LEU A 64 -1.59 -4.94 36.50
N GLY A 65 -2.10 -4.68 37.73
CA GLY A 65 -1.45 -3.88 38.75
C GLY A 65 -1.67 -2.38 38.58
N CYS A 66 -2.73 -1.95 37.93
CA CYS A 66 -3.22 -0.58 37.99
C CYS A 66 -3.80 -0.30 39.37
N LYS A 67 -3.83 0.97 39.80
CA LYS A 67 -4.38 1.35 41.11
C LYS A 67 -5.89 1.14 41.21
N GLN A 68 -6.56 1.21 40.06
CA GLN A 68 -8.01 1.05 39.94
C GLN A 68 -8.35 0.59 38.53
N ASP A 69 -9.55 0.06 38.37
CA ASP A 69 -10.14 -0.27 37.11
C ASP A 69 -10.66 0.98 36.37
N ASN A 70 -10.86 0.88 35.07
CA ASN A 70 -11.34 1.96 34.21
C ASN A 70 -10.49 3.24 34.28
N ASP A 71 -9.17 3.09 34.44
CA ASP A 71 -8.20 4.19 34.53
C ASP A 71 -7.55 4.45 33.16
N PRO A 72 -7.90 5.55 32.47
CA PRO A 72 -7.30 5.88 31.16
C PRO A 72 -5.81 6.25 31.27
N GLY A 73 -5.35 6.65 32.44
CA GLY A 73 -3.95 7.00 32.72
C GLY A 73 -3.07 5.80 33.06
N CYS A 74 -3.64 4.60 33.27
CA CYS A 74 -2.84 3.42 33.56
C CYS A 74 -2.25 2.80 32.27
N LEU A 75 -1.01 3.15 31.94
CA LEU A 75 -0.30 2.67 30.74
C LEU A 75 0.14 1.20 30.82
N ARG A 76 -0.25 0.42 31.83
CA ARG A 76 -0.06 -1.03 31.85
C ARG A 76 -0.90 -1.75 30.79
N SER A 77 -1.96 -1.10 30.30
CA SER A 77 -2.77 -1.53 29.17
C SER A 77 -2.64 -0.58 27.95
N TRP A 78 -1.47 0.05 27.79
CA TRP A 78 -1.16 0.90 26.66
C TRP A 78 -1.19 0.10 25.36
N MET A 79 -1.91 0.60 24.35
CA MET A 79 -2.08 -0.01 23.05
C MET A 79 -1.06 0.56 22.05
N GLN A 80 -0.41 -0.31 21.29
CA GLN A 80 0.70 0.04 20.40
C GLN A 80 0.50 -0.60 19.02
N ASP A 81 0.91 0.08 17.93
CA ASP A 81 0.90 -0.49 16.58
C ASP A 81 2.25 -1.14 16.22
N LEU A 82 2.58 -2.23 16.89
CA LEU A 82 3.81 -2.98 16.66
C LEU A 82 3.91 -3.59 15.25
N GLN A 83 2.82 -3.61 14.51
CA GLN A 83 2.71 -4.22 13.19
C GLN A 83 2.70 -3.21 12.05
N GLY A 84 2.56 -1.90 12.33
CA GLY A 84 2.38 -0.87 11.31
C GLY A 84 1.08 -1.05 10.51
N SER A 85 0.04 -1.54 11.16
CA SER A 85 -1.24 -1.92 10.54
C SER A 85 -2.33 -0.86 10.64
N GLY A 86 -2.11 0.22 11.39
CA GLY A 86 -3.14 1.17 11.78
C GLY A 86 -4.07 0.67 12.89
N VAL A 87 -3.77 -0.52 13.44
CA VAL A 87 -4.48 -1.08 14.61
C VAL A 87 -3.56 -1.01 15.81
N LEU A 88 -3.91 -0.16 16.78
CA LEU A 88 -3.28 -0.16 18.09
C LEU A 88 -3.73 -1.41 18.85
N SER A 89 -2.81 -2.12 19.50
CA SER A 89 -3.14 -3.36 20.19
C SER A 89 -2.49 -3.47 21.56
N PHE A 90 -3.20 -4.16 22.46
CA PHE A 90 -2.74 -4.59 23.77
C PHE A 90 -2.90 -6.11 23.88
N THR A 91 -1.89 -6.77 24.44
CA THR A 91 -1.94 -8.23 24.66
C THR A 91 -1.44 -8.55 26.06
N SER A 92 -2.14 -9.45 26.76
CA SER A 92 -1.75 -9.87 28.12
C SER A 92 -2.16 -11.32 28.37
N THR A 93 -1.28 -12.07 29.05
CA THR A 93 -1.57 -13.37 29.65
C THR A 93 -1.76 -13.28 31.16
N ALA A 94 -1.71 -12.07 31.72
CA ALA A 94 -1.76 -11.84 33.18
C ALA A 94 -3.19 -11.62 33.68
N ILE A 95 -4.19 -11.52 32.80
CA ILE A 95 -5.60 -11.36 33.20
C ILE A 95 -6.15 -12.75 33.56
N PRO A 96 -6.54 -13.00 34.82
CA PRO A 96 -7.01 -14.30 35.26
C PRO A 96 -8.38 -14.67 34.65
N PRO A 97 -8.83 -15.93 34.77
CA PRO A 97 -10.18 -16.33 34.42
C PRO A 97 -11.24 -15.49 35.13
N GLY A 98 -12.23 -14.99 34.38
CA GLY A 98 -13.27 -14.09 34.89
C GLY A 98 -14.02 -13.39 33.78
N ASP A 99 -15.05 -12.64 34.15
CA ASP A 99 -15.85 -11.80 33.27
C ASP A 99 -15.40 -10.33 33.42
N TYR A 100 -15.12 -9.73 32.28
CA TYR A 100 -14.56 -8.38 32.19
C TYR A 100 -15.26 -7.53 31.14
N GLU A 101 -15.02 -6.24 31.20
CA GLU A 101 -15.48 -5.27 30.19
C GLU A 101 -14.34 -4.38 29.76
N VAL A 102 -14.36 -3.90 28.51
CA VAL A 102 -13.35 -3.01 27.95
C VAL A 102 -13.96 -1.87 27.14
N LYS A 103 -13.32 -0.71 27.23
CA LYS A 103 -13.37 0.43 26.29
C LYS A 103 -11.96 0.82 25.90
N VAL A 104 -11.82 1.65 24.89
CA VAL A 104 -10.56 2.30 24.57
C VAL A 104 -10.67 3.78 24.90
N ALA A 105 -9.75 4.29 25.69
CA ALA A 105 -9.64 5.70 26.03
C ALA A 105 -8.42 6.30 25.33
N LEU A 106 -8.54 7.54 24.85
CA LEU A 106 -7.49 8.24 24.14
C LEU A 106 -6.84 9.32 25.02
N ASN A 107 -5.52 9.49 24.83
CA ASN A 107 -4.72 10.55 25.44
C ASN A 107 -4.83 10.62 26.98
N GLU A 108 -4.88 9.44 27.63
CA GLU A 108 -4.95 9.30 29.09
C GLU A 108 -6.15 10.04 29.72
N SER A 109 -7.25 10.23 28.96
CA SER A 109 -8.44 10.98 29.37
C SER A 109 -9.71 10.17 29.13
N THR A 110 -10.78 10.48 29.88
CA THR A 110 -12.14 10.00 29.64
C THR A 110 -12.92 10.87 28.63
N ASP A 111 -12.36 11.98 28.17
CA ASP A 111 -13.04 12.91 27.25
C ASP A 111 -13.30 12.28 25.88
N GLU A 112 -12.43 11.33 25.51
CA GLU A 112 -12.57 10.59 24.26
C GLU A 112 -12.38 9.10 24.53
N THR A 113 -13.50 8.36 24.54
CA THR A 113 -13.54 6.91 24.69
C THR A 113 -14.36 6.28 23.60
N TYR A 114 -14.02 5.05 23.24
CA TYR A 114 -14.75 4.24 22.26
C TYR A 114 -15.16 2.91 22.89
N GLY A 115 -16.32 2.41 22.50
CA GLY A 115 -16.88 1.16 23.01
C GLY A 115 -17.42 0.27 21.88
N ALA A 116 -18.53 -0.42 22.14
CA ALA A 116 -19.17 -1.30 21.18
C ALA A 116 -19.48 -0.57 19.86
N ALA A 117 -19.34 -1.28 18.74
CA ALA A 117 -19.50 -0.78 17.38
C ALA A 117 -18.58 0.41 16.98
N GLY A 118 -17.52 0.67 17.76
CA GLY A 118 -16.63 1.83 17.51
C GLY A 118 -17.27 3.18 17.84
N GLU A 119 -18.35 3.21 18.60
CA GLU A 119 -19.06 4.44 18.95
C GLU A 119 -18.31 5.22 20.03
N LYS A 120 -18.21 6.55 19.80
CA LYS A 120 -17.67 7.47 20.83
C LYS A 120 -18.60 7.50 22.04
N GLY A 121 -18.03 7.22 23.22
CA GLY A 121 -18.80 7.07 24.47
C GLY A 121 -19.65 5.79 24.54
N GLY A 122 -19.56 4.91 23.53
CA GLY A 122 -20.34 3.68 23.42
C GLY A 122 -20.25 2.75 24.63
N ALA A 123 -21.12 1.75 24.69
CA ALA A 123 -21.15 0.76 25.80
C ALA A 123 -19.81 0.01 25.88
N ALA A 124 -19.44 -0.44 27.09
CA ALA A 124 -18.30 -1.32 27.26
C ALA A 124 -18.54 -2.67 26.57
N ILE A 125 -17.48 -3.29 26.06
CA ILE A 125 -17.54 -4.59 25.37
C ILE A 125 -17.25 -5.67 26.41
N PRO A 126 -18.20 -6.57 26.70
CA PRO A 126 -17.97 -7.67 27.63
C PRO A 126 -17.11 -8.77 26.99
N PHE A 127 -16.26 -9.41 27.80
CA PHE A 127 -15.50 -10.60 27.40
C PHE A 127 -15.23 -11.51 28.62
N THR A 128 -15.07 -12.81 28.35
CA THR A 128 -14.80 -13.81 29.38
C THR A 128 -13.46 -14.47 29.12
N VAL A 129 -12.57 -14.42 30.10
CA VAL A 129 -11.29 -15.17 30.12
C VAL A 129 -11.55 -16.54 30.72
N LYS A 130 -11.23 -17.61 29.98
CA LYS A 130 -11.35 -19.00 30.44
C LYS A 130 -10.04 -19.53 31.01
N GLU A 131 -10.13 -20.51 31.88
CA GLU A 131 -8.96 -21.23 32.39
C GLU A 131 -8.19 -21.90 31.22
N GLY A 132 -6.86 -21.74 31.19
CA GLY A 132 -6.03 -22.28 30.12
C GLY A 132 -6.10 -21.52 28.79
N GLY A 133 -6.73 -20.34 28.74
CA GLY A 133 -6.79 -19.50 27.56
C GLY A 133 -5.42 -18.99 27.09
N ALA A 134 -5.28 -18.66 25.81
CA ALA A 134 -4.02 -18.21 25.20
C ALA A 134 -3.67 -16.75 25.54
N GLY A 135 -4.52 -16.05 26.30
CA GLY A 135 -4.37 -14.64 26.69
C GLY A 135 -5.37 -13.73 25.99
N VAL A 136 -5.44 -12.51 26.48
CA VAL A 136 -6.36 -11.48 25.97
C VAL A 136 -5.64 -10.62 24.96
N TYR A 137 -6.27 -10.39 23.81
CA TYR A 137 -5.90 -9.39 22.80
C TYR A 137 -7.03 -8.36 22.70
N ILE A 138 -6.67 -7.09 22.69
CA ILE A 138 -7.57 -5.97 22.44
C ILE A 138 -6.95 -5.13 21.34
N GLY A 139 -7.64 -5.02 20.18
CA GLY A 139 -7.23 -4.23 19.01
C GLY A 139 -8.17 -3.04 18.81
N PHE A 140 -7.64 -1.89 18.47
CA PHE A 140 -8.37 -0.66 18.16
C PHE A 140 -7.92 -0.11 16.80
N ASN A 141 -8.80 -0.05 15.84
CA ASN A 141 -8.54 0.53 14.53
C ASN A 141 -8.67 2.06 14.62
N THR A 142 -7.60 2.80 14.38
CA THR A 142 -7.58 4.26 14.53
C THR A 142 -8.41 5.00 13.47
N ALA A 143 -8.73 4.37 12.34
CA ALA A 143 -9.51 4.97 11.26
C ALA A 143 -11.02 4.70 11.39
N THR A 144 -11.40 3.49 11.82
CA THR A 144 -12.82 3.08 11.95
C THR A 144 -13.33 3.12 13.38
N HIS A 145 -12.42 3.24 14.37
CA HIS A 145 -12.63 3.14 15.81
C HIS A 145 -13.19 1.78 16.26
N GLU A 146 -13.20 0.78 15.39
CA GLU A 146 -13.64 -0.57 15.71
C GLU A 146 -12.70 -1.20 16.75
N ILE A 147 -13.29 -1.86 17.76
CA ILE A 147 -12.58 -2.58 18.82
C ILE A 147 -12.81 -4.07 18.65
N VAL A 148 -11.73 -4.82 18.57
CA VAL A 148 -11.74 -6.29 18.52
C VAL A 148 -11.18 -6.83 19.83
N VAL A 149 -11.92 -7.72 20.48
CA VAL A 149 -11.47 -8.41 21.70
C VAL A 149 -11.39 -9.91 21.43
N SER A 150 -10.24 -10.52 21.77
CA SER A 150 -10.03 -11.96 21.68
C SER A 150 -9.45 -12.51 22.98
N THR A 151 -9.96 -13.63 23.45
CA THR A 151 -9.38 -14.39 24.58
C THR A 151 -8.56 -15.59 24.13
N GLU A 152 -8.43 -15.77 22.81
CA GLU A 152 -7.56 -16.78 22.17
C GLU A 152 -6.19 -16.22 21.74
N GLY A 153 -5.80 -15.07 22.31
CA GLY A 153 -4.59 -14.34 21.96
C GLY A 153 -4.75 -13.43 20.73
N ALA A 154 -3.62 -12.88 20.25
CA ALA A 154 -3.61 -11.99 19.10
C ALA A 154 -4.09 -12.70 17.84
N PRO A 155 -4.89 -12.02 16.98
CA PRO A 155 -5.22 -12.54 15.66
C PRO A 155 -3.95 -12.89 14.90
N LYS A 156 -3.91 -14.07 14.31
CA LYS A 156 -2.82 -14.50 13.47
C LYS A 156 -3.01 -13.97 12.06
N GLY A 157 -1.91 -13.54 11.43
CA GLY A 157 -1.94 -12.96 10.09
C GLY A 157 -2.11 -11.45 10.03
N ASN A 158 -1.84 -10.88 8.86
CA ASN A 158 -1.97 -9.45 8.58
C ASN A 158 -2.17 -9.21 7.08
N LEU A 159 -3.36 -8.76 6.68
CA LEU A 159 -3.68 -8.48 5.27
C LEU A 159 -3.12 -7.14 4.77
N ASN A 160 -2.62 -6.27 5.64
CA ASN A 160 -1.93 -5.04 5.23
C ASN A 160 -0.45 -5.30 4.90
N LYS A 161 0.08 -6.49 5.23
CA LYS A 161 1.41 -6.96 4.82
C LYS A 161 1.29 -7.86 3.61
N GLN A 162 2.26 -7.74 2.70
CA GLN A 162 2.36 -8.55 1.49
C GLN A 162 3.61 -9.43 1.59
N GLN A 163 3.53 -10.47 2.43
CA GLN A 163 4.65 -11.39 2.69
C GLN A 163 4.66 -12.60 1.75
N ALA A 164 3.67 -12.70 0.88
CA ALA A 164 3.61 -13.69 -0.18
C ALA A 164 3.75 -13.04 -1.56
N HIS A 165 4.34 -13.76 -2.51
CA HIS A 165 4.59 -13.32 -3.87
C HIS A 165 4.00 -14.33 -4.86
N TRP A 166 3.06 -13.93 -5.68
CA TRP A 166 2.58 -14.72 -6.80
C TRP A 166 3.53 -14.50 -7.99
N VAL A 167 4.44 -15.44 -8.22
CA VAL A 167 5.62 -15.25 -9.09
C VAL A 167 5.48 -15.83 -10.50
N SER A 168 4.55 -16.78 -10.69
CA SER A 168 4.22 -17.34 -12.01
C SER A 168 2.78 -17.83 -12.02
N ARG A 169 2.24 -18.22 -13.18
CA ARG A 169 0.84 -18.64 -13.35
C ARG A 169 0.33 -19.59 -12.28
N ASP A 170 1.21 -20.48 -11.80
CA ASP A 170 0.85 -21.55 -10.87
C ASP A 170 1.56 -21.48 -9.51
N THR A 171 2.46 -20.50 -9.28
CA THR A 171 3.37 -20.53 -8.14
C THR A 171 3.28 -19.28 -7.28
N ILE A 172 3.05 -19.51 -5.99
CA ILE A 172 3.12 -18.50 -4.93
C ILE A 172 4.27 -18.87 -4.01
N LEU A 173 5.10 -17.89 -3.65
CA LEU A 173 6.20 -18.00 -2.69
C LEU A 173 5.83 -17.18 -1.45
N TRP A 174 5.85 -17.80 -0.26
CA TRP A 174 5.42 -17.16 0.97
C TRP A 174 6.50 -17.21 2.06
N ASN A 175 6.78 -16.08 2.69
CA ASN A 175 7.71 -15.99 3.82
C ASN A 175 7.06 -16.54 5.10
N ILE A 176 6.89 -17.84 5.14
CA ILE A 176 6.36 -18.60 6.29
C ILE A 176 7.21 -19.87 6.47
N VAL A 177 7.31 -20.37 7.69
CA VAL A 177 7.85 -21.72 7.93
C VAL A 177 6.81 -22.74 7.48
N GLY A 178 7.05 -23.32 6.29
CA GLY A 178 6.13 -24.27 5.68
C GLY A 178 6.10 -25.62 6.38
N SER A 179 4.96 -26.29 6.35
CA SER A 179 4.77 -27.62 6.91
C SER A 179 3.84 -28.45 6.02
N PRO A 180 4.16 -29.74 5.77
CA PRO A 180 3.25 -30.65 5.07
C PRO A 180 1.99 -31.01 5.89
N LYS A 181 1.97 -30.61 7.18
CA LYS A 181 0.80 -30.78 8.05
C LYS A 181 -0.19 -29.62 7.95
N TYR A 182 0.19 -28.54 7.26
CA TYR A 182 -0.69 -27.39 7.07
C TYR A 182 -1.51 -27.56 5.79
N THR A 183 -2.72 -27.03 5.80
CA THR A 183 -3.48 -26.72 4.60
C THR A 183 -3.22 -25.29 4.19
N TYR A 184 -3.12 -25.06 2.87
CA TYR A 184 -2.86 -23.75 2.31
C TYR A 184 -3.95 -23.37 1.34
N GLU A 185 -4.35 -22.10 1.39
CA GLU A 185 -5.51 -21.59 0.65
C GLU A 185 -5.17 -20.24 0.03
N LEU A 186 -5.62 -20.01 -1.21
CA LEU A 186 -5.69 -18.69 -1.83
C LEU A 186 -7.12 -18.17 -1.69
N HIS A 187 -7.29 -17.10 -0.95
CA HIS A 187 -8.55 -16.38 -0.82
C HIS A 187 -8.54 -15.19 -1.77
N TYR A 188 -9.68 -14.93 -2.42
CA TYR A 188 -9.82 -13.80 -3.32
C TYR A 188 -11.24 -13.21 -3.27
N SER A 189 -11.32 -11.89 -3.42
CA SER A 189 -12.58 -11.17 -3.45
C SER A 189 -12.53 -10.07 -4.52
N PRO A 190 -13.37 -10.17 -5.56
CA PRO A 190 -13.49 -9.10 -6.56
C PRO A 190 -13.95 -7.77 -5.94
N GLU A 191 -14.74 -7.82 -4.86
CA GLU A 191 -15.33 -6.65 -4.21
C GLU A 191 -14.56 -6.18 -2.96
N ALA A 192 -13.36 -6.70 -2.76
CA ALA A 192 -12.50 -6.37 -1.61
C ALA A 192 -13.16 -6.67 -0.24
N ALA A 193 -13.86 -7.80 -0.15
CA ALA A 193 -14.60 -8.19 1.04
C ALA A 193 -13.83 -9.10 2.02
N LEU A 194 -12.54 -9.40 1.75
CA LEU A 194 -11.75 -10.22 2.67
C LEU A 194 -11.49 -9.47 3.97
N LYS A 195 -11.86 -10.08 5.09
CA LYS A 195 -11.63 -9.56 6.44
C LYS A 195 -11.01 -10.64 7.30
N LEU A 196 -9.92 -10.26 7.97
CA LEU A 196 -9.29 -11.12 8.96
C LEU A 196 -10.01 -10.93 10.30
N GLU A 197 -10.71 -11.97 10.72
CA GLU A 197 -11.37 -12.05 12.00
C GLU A 197 -10.56 -12.95 12.95
N VAL A 198 -10.98 -13.04 14.22
CA VAL A 198 -10.29 -13.91 15.17
C VAL A 198 -10.37 -15.38 14.70
N GLY A 199 -9.19 -15.94 14.39
CA GLY A 199 -9.05 -17.35 13.99
C GLY A 199 -9.50 -17.69 12.57
N THR A 200 -10.01 -16.75 11.79
CA THR A 200 -10.48 -17.02 10.41
C THR A 200 -10.31 -15.85 9.47
N LEU A 201 -10.24 -16.13 8.17
CA LEU A 201 -10.40 -15.15 7.11
C LEU A 201 -11.80 -15.31 6.51
N ALA A 202 -12.60 -14.26 6.60
CA ALA A 202 -13.97 -14.22 6.09
C ALA A 202 -14.04 -13.45 4.76
N GLY A 203 -15.13 -13.68 4.01
CA GLY A 203 -15.42 -13.03 2.73
C GLY A 203 -14.69 -13.66 1.54
N GLY A 204 -15.25 -13.49 0.35
CA GLY A 204 -14.66 -13.97 -0.90
C GLY A 204 -14.76 -15.48 -1.13
N ALA A 205 -14.03 -15.92 -2.15
CA ALA A 205 -13.93 -17.32 -2.55
C ALA A 205 -12.54 -17.89 -2.24
N VAL A 206 -12.42 -19.22 -2.23
CA VAL A 206 -11.23 -19.95 -1.78
C VAL A 206 -10.80 -20.96 -2.83
N LEU A 207 -9.49 -21.04 -3.06
CA LEU A 207 -8.84 -22.11 -3.83
C LEU A 207 -7.81 -22.83 -2.97
N PRO A 208 -7.78 -24.18 -2.99
CA PRO A 208 -6.74 -24.92 -2.31
C PRO A 208 -5.38 -24.74 -3.01
N LEU A 209 -4.32 -24.66 -2.21
CA LEU A 209 -2.95 -24.62 -2.68
C LEU A 209 -2.20 -25.87 -2.25
N THR A 210 -1.30 -26.35 -3.11
CA THR A 210 -0.45 -27.51 -2.82
C THR A 210 0.91 -27.06 -2.33
N PHE A 211 1.31 -27.51 -1.14
CA PHE A 211 2.65 -27.29 -0.59
C PHE A 211 3.70 -28.15 -1.32
N THR A 212 4.84 -27.54 -1.67
CA THR A 212 5.92 -28.21 -2.37
C THR A 212 7.19 -28.19 -1.52
N VAL A 213 7.62 -29.37 -1.05
CA VAL A 213 8.81 -29.54 -0.21
C VAL A 213 10.11 -29.22 -0.97
N ALA A 214 10.12 -29.43 -2.29
CA ALA A 214 11.30 -29.19 -3.14
C ALA A 214 11.69 -27.69 -3.27
N GLY A 215 10.86 -26.79 -2.76
CA GLY A 215 11.09 -25.33 -2.91
C GLY A 215 10.84 -24.83 -4.34
N PRO A 216 11.19 -23.57 -4.63
CA PRO A 216 11.04 -22.98 -5.95
C PRO A 216 12.04 -23.59 -6.94
N GLY A 217 11.63 -23.78 -8.19
CA GLY A 217 12.51 -24.23 -9.27
C GLY A 217 13.63 -23.25 -9.58
N GLN A 218 14.74 -23.74 -10.15
CA GLN A 218 15.94 -22.93 -10.44
C GLN A 218 15.66 -21.69 -11.29
N ASP A 219 14.72 -21.75 -12.22
CA ASP A 219 14.36 -20.60 -13.07
C ASP A 219 13.67 -19.48 -12.26
N LEU A 220 12.84 -19.86 -11.28
CA LEU A 220 12.24 -18.87 -10.35
C LEU A 220 13.30 -18.29 -9.41
N ILE A 221 14.25 -19.10 -8.95
CA ILE A 221 15.37 -18.61 -8.12
C ILE A 221 16.24 -17.61 -8.89
N LYS A 222 16.50 -17.85 -10.18
CA LYS A 222 17.24 -16.90 -11.02
C LYS A 222 16.50 -15.58 -11.21
N ARG A 223 15.17 -15.62 -11.39
CA ARG A 223 14.33 -14.42 -11.55
C ARG A 223 14.12 -13.68 -10.23
N PHE A 224 13.99 -14.39 -9.12
CA PHE A 224 13.68 -13.88 -7.78
C PHE A 224 14.63 -14.45 -6.73
N PRO A 225 15.94 -14.14 -6.76
CA PRO A 225 16.93 -14.77 -5.88
C PRO A 225 16.66 -14.54 -4.39
N HIS A 226 16.05 -13.41 -4.03
CA HIS A 226 15.67 -13.05 -2.66
C HIS A 226 14.50 -13.88 -2.10
N LEU A 227 13.76 -14.62 -2.95
CA LEU A 227 12.64 -15.49 -2.55
C LEU A 227 13.03 -16.99 -2.50
N GLY A 228 14.30 -17.32 -2.73
CA GLY A 228 14.74 -18.70 -2.86
C GLY A 228 14.53 -19.60 -1.62
N SER A 229 14.40 -19.01 -0.43
CA SER A 229 14.11 -19.71 0.83
C SER A 229 12.63 -19.75 1.22
N TYR A 230 11.75 -19.12 0.41
CA TYR A 230 10.33 -19.03 0.75
C TYR A 230 9.61 -20.37 0.53
N THR A 231 8.57 -20.58 1.32
CA THR A 231 7.66 -21.71 1.15
C THR A 231 6.98 -21.64 -0.20
N THR A 232 7.04 -22.74 -0.96
CA THR A 232 6.48 -22.84 -2.30
C THR A 232 5.11 -23.48 -2.26
N LEU A 233 4.14 -22.75 -2.81
CA LEU A 233 2.74 -23.17 -2.95
C LEU A 233 2.35 -23.17 -4.43
N LYS A 234 1.62 -24.18 -4.85
CA LYS A 234 1.15 -24.34 -6.23
C LYS A 234 -0.37 -24.27 -6.32
N LEU A 235 -0.88 -23.54 -7.31
CA LEU A 235 -2.27 -23.65 -7.73
C LEU A 235 -2.49 -25.01 -8.41
N ASN A 236 -3.71 -25.55 -8.26
CA ASN A 236 -4.10 -26.71 -9.06
C ASN A 236 -4.15 -26.34 -10.55
N PRO A 237 -3.74 -27.21 -11.47
CA PRO A 237 -3.77 -26.93 -12.90
C PRO A 237 -5.13 -26.48 -13.44
N ALA A 238 -6.24 -26.97 -12.87
CA ALA A 238 -7.60 -26.59 -13.23
C ALA A 238 -7.93 -25.12 -12.86
N ASP A 239 -7.26 -24.56 -11.84
CA ASP A 239 -7.51 -23.21 -11.35
C ASP A 239 -6.59 -22.15 -11.99
N VAL A 240 -5.51 -22.55 -12.66
CA VAL A 240 -4.55 -21.64 -13.31
C VAL A 240 -5.22 -20.73 -14.34
N THR A 241 -6.21 -21.26 -15.07
CA THR A 241 -6.97 -20.48 -16.08
C THR A 241 -7.82 -19.37 -15.46
N ARG A 242 -8.08 -19.40 -14.16
CA ARG A 242 -8.86 -18.41 -13.41
C ARG A 242 -7.99 -17.23 -12.91
N ALA A 243 -6.66 -17.35 -12.98
CA ALA A 243 -5.74 -16.33 -12.51
C ALA A 243 -6.05 -14.93 -13.05
N PRO A 244 -6.38 -14.72 -14.35
CA PRO A 244 -6.74 -13.40 -14.88
C PRO A 244 -7.86 -12.68 -14.14
N ASP A 245 -8.91 -13.40 -13.75
CA ASP A 245 -10.06 -12.83 -13.05
C ASP A 245 -9.75 -12.62 -11.55
N ILE A 246 -9.02 -13.56 -10.96
CA ILE A 246 -8.61 -13.52 -9.56
C ILE A 246 -7.70 -12.32 -9.28
N LEU A 247 -6.78 -12.00 -10.20
CA LEU A 247 -5.81 -10.90 -10.07
C LEU A 247 -6.45 -9.49 -10.06
N LYS A 248 -7.73 -9.37 -10.42
CA LYS A 248 -8.46 -8.08 -10.42
C LYS A 248 -9.03 -7.68 -9.06
N GLY A 249 -8.88 -8.51 -8.04
CA GLY A 249 -9.47 -8.30 -6.72
C GLY A 249 -8.48 -8.29 -5.57
N GLN A 250 -9.02 -8.27 -4.36
CA GLN A 250 -8.26 -8.46 -3.14
C GLN A 250 -7.83 -9.92 -3.02
N LEU A 251 -6.58 -10.14 -2.60
CA LEU A 251 -5.94 -11.45 -2.50
C LEU A 251 -5.32 -11.67 -1.14
N ALA A 252 -5.44 -12.89 -0.61
CA ALA A 252 -4.75 -13.33 0.58
C ALA A 252 -4.38 -14.81 0.49
N VAL A 253 -3.24 -15.20 1.06
CA VAL A 253 -2.93 -16.61 1.34
C VAL A 253 -3.13 -16.90 2.81
N VAL A 254 -3.60 -18.11 3.10
CA VAL A 254 -3.90 -18.60 4.45
C VAL A 254 -3.22 -19.94 4.66
N ALA A 255 -2.63 -20.13 5.84
CA ALA A 255 -2.16 -21.42 6.33
C ALA A 255 -2.98 -21.82 7.56
N ARG A 256 -3.44 -23.08 7.61
CA ARG A 256 -4.13 -23.67 8.75
C ARG A 256 -3.40 -24.94 9.20
N ASP A 257 -3.41 -25.20 10.49
CA ASP A 257 -2.87 -26.44 11.05
C ASP A 257 -3.82 -27.64 10.83
N SER A 258 -3.42 -28.81 11.35
CA SER A 258 -4.22 -30.05 11.25
C SER A 258 -5.58 -29.98 11.93
N ASP A 259 -5.78 -29.07 12.86
CA ASP A 259 -7.03 -28.84 13.56
C ASP A 259 -7.91 -27.76 12.88
N GLY A 260 -7.45 -27.24 11.73
CA GLY A 260 -8.10 -26.18 10.97
C GLY A 260 -7.93 -24.77 11.56
N LYS A 261 -7.10 -24.61 12.59
CA LYS A 261 -6.84 -23.30 13.20
C LYS A 261 -5.90 -22.47 12.31
N LEU A 262 -6.18 -21.17 12.24
CA LEU A 262 -5.34 -20.23 11.50
C LEU A 262 -3.92 -20.23 12.06
N VAL A 263 -2.94 -20.50 11.21
CA VAL A 263 -1.50 -20.37 11.50
C VAL A 263 -1.01 -18.97 11.12
N ASP A 264 -1.33 -18.55 9.89
CA ASP A 264 -0.98 -17.22 9.38
C ASP A 264 -1.85 -16.86 8.16
N ALA A 265 -1.94 -15.56 7.85
CA ALA A 265 -2.58 -15.02 6.64
C ALA A 265 -1.90 -13.73 6.21
N THR A 266 -1.71 -13.52 4.91
CA THR A 266 -1.09 -12.32 4.36
C THR A 266 -1.62 -12.00 2.96
N ALA A 267 -1.57 -10.71 2.58
CA ALA A 267 -1.80 -10.32 1.19
C ALA A 267 -0.63 -10.72 0.28
N LEU A 268 -0.83 -10.58 -1.04
CA LEU A 268 0.14 -11.00 -2.06
C LEU A 268 0.68 -9.81 -2.84
N GLN A 269 1.96 -9.92 -3.21
CA GLN A 269 2.58 -9.16 -4.29
C GLN A 269 2.39 -9.93 -5.60
N ILE A 270 1.95 -9.25 -6.65
CA ILE A 270 1.53 -9.87 -7.91
C ILE A 270 2.38 -9.50 -9.15
N PRO A 271 3.41 -8.65 -9.12
CA PRO A 271 4.14 -8.27 -10.33
C PRO A 271 4.66 -9.48 -11.12
N GLY A 272 5.18 -10.51 -10.43
CA GLY A 272 5.74 -11.69 -11.11
C GLY A 272 4.74 -12.48 -11.93
N VAL A 273 3.51 -12.68 -11.44
CA VAL A 273 2.47 -13.37 -12.18
C VAL A 273 1.90 -12.50 -13.30
N LEU A 274 1.85 -11.17 -13.14
CA LEU A 274 1.41 -10.26 -14.19
C LEU A 274 2.35 -10.35 -15.41
N ASP A 275 3.67 -10.36 -15.18
CA ASP A 275 4.66 -10.52 -16.23
C ASP A 275 4.56 -11.89 -16.94
N ASP A 276 4.15 -12.92 -16.22
CA ASP A 276 4.01 -14.27 -16.77
C ASP A 276 2.69 -14.48 -17.53
N VAL A 277 1.64 -13.78 -17.13
CA VAL A 277 0.30 -13.90 -17.72
C VAL A 277 0.08 -12.90 -18.87
N TYR A 278 0.57 -11.66 -18.72
CA TYR A 278 0.20 -10.52 -19.54
C TYR A 278 1.42 -9.83 -20.20
N LYS A 279 2.28 -10.64 -20.85
CA LYS A 279 3.41 -10.07 -21.58
C LYS A 279 2.93 -9.28 -22.80
N TYR A 280 3.42 -8.03 -22.93
CA TYR A 280 3.17 -7.18 -24.07
C TYR A 280 4.43 -6.39 -24.46
N ASP A 281 4.85 -6.53 -25.71
CA ASP A 281 6.05 -5.88 -26.25
C ASP A 281 5.69 -4.79 -27.30
N GLY A 282 4.39 -4.49 -27.49
CA GLY A 282 3.90 -3.52 -28.45
C GLY A 282 3.88 -2.07 -27.92
N PRO A 283 3.48 -1.11 -28.75
CA PRO A 283 3.45 0.29 -28.36
C PRO A 283 2.30 0.59 -27.38
N LEU A 284 2.58 1.42 -26.36
CA LEU A 284 1.64 1.97 -25.39
C LEU A 284 1.58 3.49 -25.52
N GLY A 285 0.56 4.10 -24.90
CA GLY A 285 0.27 5.52 -25.06
C GLY A 285 -0.48 5.82 -26.36
N ALA A 286 -0.32 7.04 -26.86
CA ALA A 286 -0.88 7.48 -28.13
C ALA A 286 -0.01 7.01 -29.30
N THR A 287 -0.58 6.24 -30.22
CA THR A 287 0.06 5.81 -31.46
C THR A 287 -0.80 6.23 -32.63
N PHE A 288 -0.18 6.49 -33.79
CA PHE A 288 -0.88 7.06 -34.95
C PHE A 288 -0.78 6.15 -36.18
N ASP A 289 -1.89 6.05 -36.91
CA ASP A 289 -1.92 5.57 -38.26
C ASP A 289 -2.37 6.74 -39.15
N GLY A 290 -1.41 7.35 -39.88
CA GLY A 290 -1.60 8.69 -40.42
C GLY A 290 -1.97 9.68 -39.31
N ASN A 291 -3.13 10.35 -39.42
CA ASN A 291 -3.60 11.31 -38.42
C ASN A 291 -4.63 10.72 -37.45
N VAL A 292 -4.80 9.39 -37.42
CA VAL A 292 -5.79 8.73 -36.53
C VAL A 292 -5.08 8.13 -35.34
N PRO A 293 -5.30 8.65 -34.09
CA PRO A 293 -4.69 8.11 -32.90
C PRO A 293 -5.37 6.83 -32.42
N THR A 294 -4.59 5.94 -31.83
CA THR A 294 -5.06 4.85 -31.00
C THR A 294 -4.39 4.98 -29.64
N LEU A 295 -5.19 5.02 -28.57
CA LEU A 295 -4.70 5.09 -27.20
C LEU A 295 -4.65 3.70 -26.59
N ARG A 296 -3.53 3.35 -25.95
CA ARG A 296 -3.30 2.05 -25.31
C ARG A 296 -2.67 2.22 -23.93
N VAL A 297 -3.21 1.49 -22.96
CA VAL A 297 -2.64 1.42 -21.61
C VAL A 297 -2.60 -0.03 -21.12
N TRP A 298 -1.47 -0.43 -20.56
CA TRP A 298 -1.34 -1.73 -19.90
C TRP A 298 -1.85 -1.65 -18.46
N ALA A 299 -3.02 -2.22 -18.23
CA ALA A 299 -3.67 -2.23 -16.92
C ALA A 299 -4.39 -3.56 -16.67
N PRO A 300 -3.65 -4.68 -16.54
CA PRO A 300 -4.22 -6.04 -16.54
C PRO A 300 -5.11 -6.30 -15.32
N THR A 301 -4.91 -5.59 -14.20
CA THR A 301 -5.72 -5.73 -12.98
C THR A 301 -6.92 -4.81 -12.93
N ALA A 302 -7.09 -3.93 -13.91
CA ALA A 302 -8.27 -3.07 -14.00
C ALA A 302 -9.54 -3.89 -14.28
N LYS A 303 -10.62 -3.54 -13.61
CA LYS A 303 -11.98 -4.08 -13.86
C LYS A 303 -12.60 -3.40 -15.08
N SER A 304 -12.38 -2.10 -15.21
CA SER A 304 -12.78 -1.30 -16.38
C SER A 304 -11.83 -0.12 -16.57
N VAL A 305 -11.71 0.32 -17.83
CA VAL A 305 -11.03 1.58 -18.18
C VAL A 305 -11.95 2.37 -19.09
N THR A 306 -12.20 3.63 -18.71
CA THR A 306 -12.95 4.58 -19.53
C THR A 306 -12.00 5.70 -19.96
N LEU A 307 -11.97 6.00 -21.25
CA LEU A 307 -11.24 7.11 -21.81
C LEU A 307 -12.10 8.37 -21.78
N HIS A 308 -11.57 9.46 -21.20
CA HIS A 308 -12.17 10.77 -21.17
C HIS A 308 -11.35 11.71 -22.07
N VAL A 309 -11.95 12.26 -23.13
CA VAL A 309 -11.30 13.17 -24.09
C VAL A 309 -11.86 14.56 -23.93
N TYR A 310 -10.98 15.57 -23.89
CA TYR A 310 -11.25 16.98 -23.66
C TYR A 310 -10.70 17.82 -24.81
N ALA A 311 -11.48 18.81 -25.28
CA ALA A 311 -11.07 19.67 -26.39
C ALA A 311 -9.80 20.50 -26.10
N ASP A 312 -9.60 20.87 -24.82
CA ASP A 312 -8.44 21.66 -24.36
C ASP A 312 -8.01 21.25 -22.94
N SER A 313 -6.95 21.89 -22.40
CA SER A 313 -6.38 21.57 -21.10
C SER A 313 -7.23 22.02 -19.89
N THR A 314 -8.27 22.83 -20.10
CA THR A 314 -9.03 23.51 -19.04
C THR A 314 -10.52 23.22 -19.05
N THR A 315 -11.10 22.86 -20.21
CA THR A 315 -12.54 22.58 -20.34
C THR A 315 -12.97 21.44 -19.40
N THR A 316 -14.16 21.57 -18.82
CA THR A 316 -14.77 20.49 -18.01
C THR A 316 -15.65 19.57 -18.84
N LYS A 317 -15.98 20.00 -20.08
CA LYS A 317 -16.77 19.17 -21.01
C LYS A 317 -15.89 18.09 -21.62
N GLU A 318 -16.31 16.86 -21.48
CA GLU A 318 -15.62 15.67 -21.96
C GLU A 318 -16.48 14.83 -22.89
N THR A 319 -15.82 13.97 -23.64
CA THR A 319 -16.44 12.81 -24.30
C THR A 319 -15.85 11.56 -23.65
N ALA A 320 -16.69 10.77 -22.99
CA ALA A 320 -16.29 9.54 -22.32
C ALA A 320 -16.65 8.31 -23.18
N SER A 321 -15.74 7.35 -23.27
CA SER A 321 -15.97 6.10 -23.97
C SER A 321 -15.26 4.92 -23.27
N PRO A 322 -15.90 3.74 -23.16
CA PRO A 322 -15.25 2.57 -22.59
C PRO A 322 -14.13 2.09 -23.52
N MET A 323 -13.02 1.64 -22.95
CA MET A 323 -11.94 1.00 -23.67
C MET A 323 -12.16 -0.52 -23.73
N ALA A 324 -11.59 -1.17 -24.75
CA ALA A 324 -11.62 -2.62 -24.92
C ALA A 324 -10.33 -3.24 -24.39
N MET A 325 -10.45 -4.28 -23.56
CA MET A 325 -9.32 -5.05 -23.05
C MET A 325 -8.98 -6.23 -23.95
N ASP A 326 -7.73 -6.33 -24.37
CA ASP A 326 -7.17 -7.58 -24.86
C ASP A 326 -6.84 -8.49 -23.68
N THR A 327 -7.56 -9.58 -23.53
CA THR A 327 -7.46 -10.52 -22.40
C THR A 327 -6.17 -11.33 -22.40
N GLN A 328 -5.41 -11.36 -23.50
CA GLN A 328 -4.13 -12.06 -23.58
C GLN A 328 -2.96 -11.19 -23.11
N THR A 329 -3.05 -9.88 -23.40
CA THR A 329 -1.97 -8.94 -23.10
C THR A 329 -2.24 -8.02 -21.92
N GLY A 330 -3.50 -7.92 -21.45
CA GLY A 330 -3.89 -6.98 -20.42
C GLY A 330 -3.92 -5.51 -20.84
N VAL A 331 -3.81 -5.26 -22.16
CA VAL A 331 -3.82 -3.91 -22.74
C VAL A 331 -5.24 -3.48 -23.03
N TRP A 332 -5.57 -2.29 -22.54
CA TRP A 332 -6.80 -1.59 -22.89
C TRP A 332 -6.55 -0.65 -24.04
N SER A 333 -7.45 -0.59 -25.01
CA SER A 333 -7.31 0.24 -26.20
C SER A 333 -8.60 0.95 -26.60
N ALA A 334 -8.43 2.14 -27.20
CA ALA A 334 -9.50 2.89 -27.84
C ALA A 334 -8.99 3.48 -29.16
N ALA A 335 -9.69 3.20 -30.25
CA ALA A 335 -9.44 3.82 -31.55
C ALA A 335 -10.09 5.22 -31.56
N GLY A 336 -9.31 6.22 -31.92
CA GLY A 336 -9.76 7.59 -32.03
C GLY A 336 -10.23 7.99 -33.41
N THR A 337 -10.39 9.31 -33.59
CA THR A 337 -10.67 9.98 -34.85
C THR A 337 -9.61 11.04 -35.12
N LYS A 338 -9.54 11.56 -36.34
CA LYS A 338 -8.58 12.63 -36.69
C LYS A 338 -8.71 13.86 -35.80
N ASP A 339 -9.92 14.13 -35.29
CA ASP A 339 -10.23 15.30 -34.48
C ASP A 339 -9.62 15.19 -33.06
N TRP A 340 -9.11 14.01 -32.67
CA TRP A 340 -8.48 13.83 -31.36
C TRP A 340 -7.04 14.35 -31.32
N SER A 341 -6.39 14.55 -32.44
CA SER A 341 -5.03 15.10 -32.48
C SER A 341 -4.99 16.47 -31.80
N GLY A 342 -4.06 16.65 -30.87
CA GLY A 342 -3.91 17.86 -30.06
C GLY A 342 -4.86 17.99 -28.88
N GLN A 343 -5.91 17.15 -28.79
CA GLN A 343 -6.82 17.12 -27.65
C GLN A 343 -6.16 16.51 -26.41
N TYR A 344 -6.82 16.63 -25.27
CA TYR A 344 -6.35 16.13 -23.98
C TYR A 344 -7.19 14.95 -23.52
N TYR A 345 -6.59 14.08 -22.68
CA TYR A 345 -7.30 12.92 -22.18
C TYR A 345 -6.87 12.51 -20.77
N LEU A 346 -7.76 11.73 -20.12
CA LEU A 346 -7.52 11.01 -18.87
C LEU A 346 -8.11 9.62 -19.00
N TYR A 347 -7.60 8.69 -18.20
CA TYR A 347 -8.21 7.38 -17.99
C TYR A 347 -8.94 7.34 -16.65
N GLU A 348 -10.22 6.94 -16.61
CA GLU A 348 -10.88 6.48 -15.41
C GLU A 348 -10.64 4.98 -15.29
N VAL A 349 -9.87 4.57 -14.28
CA VAL A 349 -9.48 3.17 -14.05
C VAL A 349 -10.17 2.66 -12.81
N GLU A 350 -11.03 1.66 -12.97
CA GLU A 350 -11.64 0.92 -11.83
C GLU A 350 -10.74 -0.24 -11.44
N VAL A 351 -10.17 -0.19 -10.24
CA VAL A 351 -9.15 -1.15 -9.79
C VAL A 351 -9.18 -1.33 -8.27
N TYR A 352 -8.82 -2.52 -7.80
CA TYR A 352 -8.54 -2.75 -6.39
C TYR A 352 -7.23 -2.07 -5.99
N VAL A 353 -7.27 -1.23 -4.95
CA VAL A 353 -6.10 -0.53 -4.40
C VAL A 353 -5.76 -1.10 -3.03
N PRO A 354 -4.64 -1.85 -2.91
CA PRO A 354 -4.26 -2.52 -1.66
C PRO A 354 -4.12 -1.58 -0.46
N SER A 355 -3.54 -0.39 -0.64
CA SER A 355 -3.37 0.61 0.42
C SER A 355 -4.67 1.19 0.95
N LEU A 356 -5.76 1.13 0.16
CA LEU A 356 -7.10 1.56 0.55
C LEU A 356 -8.00 0.38 0.95
N GLY A 357 -7.58 -0.85 0.68
CA GLY A 357 -8.37 -2.06 0.92
C GLY A 357 -9.70 -2.10 0.18
N LYS A 358 -9.85 -1.40 -0.94
CA LYS A 358 -11.11 -1.29 -1.68
C LYS A 358 -10.93 -1.12 -3.19
N VAL A 359 -11.99 -1.41 -3.94
CA VAL A 359 -12.08 -1.07 -5.36
C VAL A 359 -12.46 0.40 -5.47
N VAL A 360 -11.72 1.14 -6.30
CA VAL A 360 -11.95 2.56 -6.54
C VAL A 360 -11.85 2.88 -8.03
N LYS A 361 -12.47 3.98 -8.45
CA LYS A 361 -12.29 4.60 -9.76
C LYS A 361 -11.33 5.77 -9.63
N ASN A 362 -10.21 5.69 -10.31
CA ASN A 362 -9.17 6.72 -10.32
C ASN A 362 -9.15 7.40 -11.67
N LEU A 363 -9.30 8.71 -11.71
CA LEU A 363 -9.12 9.52 -12.90
C LEU A 363 -7.66 9.97 -12.97
N VAL A 364 -6.89 9.44 -13.94
CA VAL A 364 -5.43 9.56 -13.98
C VAL A 364 -4.93 9.91 -15.38
N THR A 365 -3.75 10.51 -15.44
CA THR A 365 -3.00 10.70 -16.69
C THR A 365 -2.44 9.36 -17.18
N ASP A 366 -2.14 9.27 -18.46
CA ASP A 366 -1.49 8.12 -19.06
C ASP A 366 -0.01 8.05 -18.59
N PRO A 367 0.46 6.93 -18.03
CA PRO A 367 1.87 6.76 -17.67
C PRO A 367 2.82 6.78 -18.89
N TYR A 368 2.29 6.61 -20.10
CA TYR A 368 3.03 6.64 -21.36
C TYR A 368 2.89 7.97 -22.11
N SER A 369 2.42 9.04 -21.44
CA SER A 369 2.24 10.37 -22.03
C SER A 369 3.55 10.94 -22.56
N LEU A 370 3.53 11.43 -23.80
CA LEU A 370 4.64 12.18 -24.42
C LEU A 370 4.47 13.69 -24.21
N SER A 371 3.25 14.16 -23.98
CA SER A 371 2.90 15.56 -23.74
C SER A 371 1.83 15.65 -22.65
N LEU A 372 1.98 16.64 -21.78
CA LEU A 372 1.12 16.88 -20.62
C LEU A 372 0.72 18.35 -20.53
N SER A 373 -0.48 18.62 -20.02
CA SER A 373 -0.87 19.98 -19.63
C SER A 373 -0.10 20.45 -18.38
N THR A 374 -0.17 21.75 -18.08
CA THR A 374 0.44 22.35 -16.88
C THR A 374 0.10 21.56 -15.63
N ASN A 375 1.12 21.27 -14.81
CA ASN A 375 1.07 20.47 -13.58
C ASN A 375 0.57 19.03 -13.83
N SER A 376 0.82 18.48 -15.01
CA SER A 376 0.47 17.10 -15.39
C SER A 376 -1.01 16.75 -15.14
N LYS A 377 -1.92 17.71 -15.31
CA LYS A 377 -3.34 17.50 -15.05
C LYS A 377 -4.03 16.63 -16.10
N ARG A 378 -3.54 16.66 -17.34
CA ARG A 378 -4.06 15.88 -18.46
C ARG A 378 -2.94 15.45 -19.38
N SER A 379 -3.06 14.27 -19.96
CA SER A 379 -2.24 13.82 -21.09
C SER A 379 -2.73 14.47 -22.37
N GLN A 380 -1.82 14.73 -23.31
CA GLN A 380 -2.18 15.29 -24.61
C GLN A 380 -1.91 14.26 -25.73
N ILE A 381 -2.81 14.20 -26.69
CA ILE A 381 -2.72 13.30 -27.86
C ILE A 381 -1.85 14.00 -28.90
N VAL A 382 -0.57 13.64 -28.98
CA VAL A 382 0.39 14.26 -29.90
C VAL A 382 1.18 13.20 -30.66
N ASP A 383 1.43 13.46 -31.91
CA ASP A 383 2.45 12.75 -32.73
C ASP A 383 3.73 13.59 -32.74
N LEU A 384 4.78 13.13 -32.06
CA LEU A 384 6.06 13.85 -32.08
C LEU A 384 6.77 13.84 -33.45
N ALA A 385 6.30 13.03 -34.40
CA ALA A 385 6.78 13.09 -35.78
C ALA A 385 6.12 14.19 -36.62
N ASP A 386 5.07 14.86 -36.09
CA ASP A 386 4.43 15.98 -36.75
C ASP A 386 5.39 17.16 -36.85
N SER A 387 5.74 17.54 -38.09
CA SER A 387 6.64 18.65 -38.39
C SER A 387 6.13 20.00 -37.88
N ALA A 388 4.82 20.16 -37.67
CA ALA A 388 4.22 21.38 -37.13
C ALA A 388 4.60 21.60 -35.62
N LEU A 389 5.05 20.55 -34.93
CA LEU A 389 5.53 20.64 -33.54
C LEU A 389 7.04 20.89 -33.45
N MET A 390 7.76 20.86 -34.57
CA MET A 390 9.21 21.05 -34.61
C MET A 390 9.54 22.54 -34.72
N PRO A 391 10.48 23.07 -33.91
CA PRO A 391 11.00 24.41 -34.12
C PRO A 391 11.72 24.54 -35.48
N ASP A 392 11.73 25.73 -36.05
CA ASP A 392 12.48 26.01 -37.29
C ASP A 392 13.94 25.61 -37.16
N GLY A 393 14.48 24.89 -38.14
CA GLY A 393 15.87 24.42 -38.14
C GLY A 393 16.15 23.20 -37.26
N TRP A 394 15.14 22.60 -36.60
CA TRP A 394 15.33 21.44 -35.73
C TRP A 394 16.01 20.26 -36.42
N ALA A 395 15.54 19.92 -37.64
CA ALA A 395 16.07 18.80 -38.40
C ALA A 395 17.52 19.04 -38.92
N ASP A 396 17.88 20.33 -39.11
CA ASP A 396 19.17 20.74 -39.64
C ASP A 396 20.20 21.03 -38.56
N THR A 397 19.79 20.99 -37.28
CA THR A 397 20.69 21.24 -36.17
C THR A 397 21.63 20.05 -35.95
N ALA A 398 22.92 20.26 -36.28
CA ALA A 398 23.95 19.27 -36.04
C ALA A 398 24.14 19.01 -34.56
N LYS A 399 24.13 17.76 -34.15
CA LYS A 399 24.50 17.36 -32.77
C LYS A 399 26.01 17.06 -32.74
N PRO A 400 26.73 17.52 -31.67
CA PRO A 400 28.11 17.11 -31.48
C PRO A 400 28.24 15.58 -31.45
N PRO A 401 29.23 15.00 -32.11
CA PRO A 401 29.46 13.57 -32.04
C PRO A 401 29.93 13.19 -30.63
N LEU A 402 29.33 12.17 -30.02
CA LEU A 402 29.77 11.54 -28.80
C LEU A 402 30.50 10.25 -29.18
N ALA A 403 31.83 10.19 -28.93
CA ALA A 403 32.65 9.05 -29.32
C ALA A 403 32.43 7.85 -28.40
N ALA A 404 32.20 8.07 -27.12
CA ALA A 404 31.88 7.04 -26.12
C ALA A 404 30.92 7.60 -25.07
N PRO A 405 30.06 6.77 -24.45
CA PRO A 405 29.17 7.22 -23.37
C PRO A 405 29.91 7.89 -22.21
N GLU A 406 31.15 7.47 -21.94
CA GLU A 406 32.01 8.00 -20.88
C GLU A 406 32.45 9.45 -21.12
N ASP A 407 32.35 9.93 -22.36
CA ASP A 407 32.67 11.32 -22.73
C ASP A 407 31.52 12.28 -22.38
N ALA A 408 30.35 11.76 -21.96
CA ALA A 408 29.21 12.58 -21.61
C ALA A 408 29.40 13.25 -20.24
N VAL A 409 29.25 14.58 -20.19
CA VAL A 409 29.11 15.33 -18.93
C VAL A 409 27.61 15.45 -18.65
N ILE A 410 27.17 14.86 -17.54
CA ILE A 410 25.78 14.90 -17.12
C ILE A 410 25.61 16.03 -16.10
N TYR A 411 24.71 16.97 -16.38
CA TYR A 411 24.35 18.06 -15.49
C TYR A 411 22.85 18.00 -15.20
N GLU A 412 22.50 17.72 -13.94
CA GLU A 412 21.12 17.72 -13.46
C GLU A 412 20.80 19.06 -12.81
N LEU A 413 19.71 19.70 -13.17
CA LEU A 413 19.25 20.95 -12.61
C LEU A 413 17.74 21.00 -12.48
N HIS A 414 17.27 21.80 -11.53
CA HIS A 414 15.86 22.16 -11.42
C HIS A 414 15.62 23.47 -12.18
N ILE A 415 14.78 23.46 -13.21
CA ILE A 415 14.55 24.60 -14.12
C ILE A 415 14.25 25.90 -13.37
N ARG A 416 13.32 25.84 -12.41
CA ARG A 416 12.95 27.00 -11.60
C ARG A 416 14.14 27.52 -10.77
N ASP A 417 14.78 26.63 -10.03
CA ASP A 417 15.82 27.02 -9.05
C ASP A 417 17.09 27.52 -9.72
N PHE A 418 17.33 27.09 -10.96
CA PHE A 418 18.49 27.53 -11.75
C PHE A 418 18.53 29.05 -11.96
N SER A 419 17.38 29.71 -12.16
CA SER A 419 17.34 31.12 -12.52
C SER A 419 16.40 31.99 -11.67
N ILE A 420 15.58 31.44 -10.77
CA ILE A 420 14.56 32.21 -10.02
C ILE A 420 15.16 33.37 -9.20
N SER A 421 16.38 33.22 -8.72
CA SER A 421 17.09 34.23 -7.93
C SER A 421 18.19 34.95 -8.71
N ASP A 422 18.34 34.71 -10.01
CA ASP A 422 19.38 35.29 -10.82
C ASP A 422 18.98 36.71 -11.32
N PRO A 423 19.63 37.79 -10.84
CA PRO A 423 19.33 39.16 -11.24
C PRO A 423 19.70 39.46 -12.69
N SER A 424 20.57 38.65 -13.33
CA SER A 424 20.94 38.84 -14.74
C SER A 424 19.88 38.38 -15.72
N VAL A 425 18.89 37.57 -15.24
CA VAL A 425 17.72 37.14 -16.02
C VAL A 425 16.59 38.14 -15.82
N PRO A 426 15.89 38.61 -16.86
CA PRO A 426 14.67 39.40 -16.74
C PRO A 426 13.66 38.74 -15.82
N GLU A 427 12.99 39.53 -14.98
CA GLU A 427 12.12 39.00 -13.89
C GLU A 427 11.03 38.09 -14.42
N GLU A 428 10.44 38.43 -15.57
CA GLU A 428 9.37 37.66 -16.24
C GLU A 428 9.83 36.31 -16.79
N LEU A 429 11.13 36.11 -16.99
CA LEU A 429 11.71 34.87 -17.51
C LEU A 429 12.29 33.98 -16.38
N ARG A 430 12.48 34.53 -15.18
CA ARG A 430 13.09 33.78 -14.06
C ARG A 430 12.26 32.56 -13.69
N GLY A 431 12.95 31.43 -13.52
CA GLY A 431 12.31 30.16 -13.15
C GLY A 431 11.57 29.48 -14.29
N THR A 432 11.69 29.96 -15.51
CA THR A 432 11.05 29.38 -16.71
C THR A 432 12.11 28.78 -17.66
N TYR A 433 11.66 27.97 -18.62
CA TYR A 433 12.53 27.46 -19.70
C TYR A 433 13.17 28.58 -20.53
N GLU A 434 12.47 29.73 -20.70
CA GLU A 434 12.95 30.86 -21.47
C GLU A 434 14.14 31.56 -20.82
N ALA A 435 14.39 31.37 -19.52
CA ALA A 435 15.57 31.87 -18.84
C ALA A 435 16.89 31.40 -19.50
N PHE A 436 16.89 30.23 -20.14
CA PHE A 436 18.06 29.69 -20.83
C PHE A 436 18.34 30.36 -22.18
N THR A 437 17.47 31.22 -22.67
CA THR A 437 17.68 32.01 -23.89
C THR A 437 18.39 33.33 -23.60
N VAL A 438 18.56 33.68 -22.33
CA VAL A 438 19.23 34.92 -21.90
C VAL A 438 20.74 34.65 -21.87
N LYS A 439 21.51 35.51 -22.54
CA LYS A 439 22.96 35.41 -22.59
C LYS A 439 23.61 36.23 -21.46
#